data_60e9feb0ef524b2d702d63522cfa1c98
#
_entry.id   60e9feb0ef524b2d702d63522cfa1c98
#
_cell.length_a   1.000
_cell.length_b   1.000
_cell.length_c   1.000
_cell.angle_alpha   90.00
_cell.angle_beta   90.00
_cell.angle_gamma   90.00
#
_symmetry.space_group_name_H-M   'P 1'
#
loop_
_entity.id
_entity.type
_entity.pdbx_description
1 polymer ?
#
loop_
_entity_poly.entity_id
_entity_poly.type
_entity_poly.pdbx_seq_one_letter_code
_entity_poly.pdbx_strand_id
1 'polypeptide(L)'
;MITDPKALDVVVMPNLYGDIMSDGAAGLIGGLGLAPSGCFGDDYAYFESAHGTAPDIAGLGIINPTATLLSAAMMLDYLDETLAAGKIRSAIEEVYRSCLLYTSPSPRD
;
A
#
# COMPACT_ATOMS: atom_id res chain seq x y z
N MET A 1 3.98 -0.90 -18.72
CA MET A 1 3.33 -0.93 -17.41
C MET A 1 1.81 -0.84 -17.50
N ILE A 2 1.23 0.18 -18.11
CA ILE A 2 -0.25 0.35 -18.15
C ILE A 2 -0.93 -0.73 -18.99
N THR A 3 -0.37 -1.05 -20.16
CA THR A 3 -0.95 -2.02 -21.09
C THR A 3 -0.75 -3.48 -20.70
N ASP A 4 0.37 -3.79 -20.08
CA ASP A 4 0.70 -5.13 -19.60
C ASP A 4 1.59 -5.05 -18.35
N PRO A 5 1.01 -4.83 -17.17
CA PRO A 5 1.78 -4.74 -15.92
C PRO A 5 2.42 -6.07 -15.52
N LYS A 6 1.86 -7.20 -15.95
CA LYS A 6 2.36 -8.53 -15.59
C LYS A 6 3.66 -8.91 -16.31
N ALA A 7 4.01 -8.19 -17.36
CA ALA A 7 5.30 -8.36 -18.04
C ALA A 7 6.49 -7.81 -17.24
N LEU A 8 6.23 -7.03 -16.19
CA LEU A 8 7.24 -6.43 -15.32
C LEU A 8 7.31 -7.22 -14.01
N ASP A 9 8.47 -7.76 -13.71
CA ASP A 9 8.74 -8.44 -12.44
C ASP A 9 9.49 -7.50 -11.48
N VAL A 10 10.71 -7.12 -11.84
CA VAL A 10 11.53 -6.16 -11.09
C VAL A 10 11.90 -5.00 -12.00
N VAL A 11 11.72 -3.78 -11.51
CA VAL A 11 12.05 -2.56 -12.26
C VAL A 11 13.05 -1.73 -11.45
N VAL A 12 14.14 -1.34 -12.09
CA VAL A 12 15.18 -0.50 -11.48
C VAL A 12 15.28 0.80 -12.25
N MET A 13 15.23 1.92 -11.55
CA MET A 13 15.31 3.24 -12.16
C MET A 13 15.81 4.29 -11.16
N PRO A 14 16.30 5.47 -11.63
CA PRO A 14 16.63 6.57 -10.76
C PRO A 14 15.43 7.06 -9.94
N ASN A 15 15.70 7.67 -8.78
CA ASN A 15 14.72 8.07 -7.77
C ASN A 15 13.50 8.80 -8.34
N LEU A 16 13.69 9.86 -9.10
CA LEU A 16 12.59 10.65 -9.66
C LEU A 16 11.66 9.80 -10.55
N TYR A 17 12.22 8.99 -11.42
CA TYR A 17 11.42 8.11 -12.29
C TYR A 17 10.77 6.98 -11.50
N GLY A 18 11.44 6.49 -10.46
CA GLY A 18 10.90 5.52 -9.52
C GLY A 18 9.65 6.02 -8.84
N ASP A 19 9.67 7.25 -8.33
CA ASP A 19 8.53 7.89 -7.68
C ASP A 19 7.34 8.03 -8.65
N ILE A 20 7.58 8.53 -9.87
CA ILE A 20 6.54 8.67 -10.88
C ILE A 20 5.93 7.30 -11.26
N MET A 21 6.77 6.31 -11.49
CA MET A 21 6.33 5.00 -11.96
C MET A 21 5.66 4.18 -10.85
N SER A 22 6.10 4.29 -9.61
CA SER A 22 5.47 3.61 -8.48
C SER A 22 4.08 4.18 -8.16
N ASP A 23 3.90 5.50 -8.26
CA ASP A 23 2.58 6.13 -8.12
C ASP A 23 1.65 5.70 -9.26
N GLY A 24 2.17 5.61 -10.49
CA GLY A 24 1.43 5.07 -11.62
C GLY A 24 1.03 3.60 -11.42
N ALA A 25 1.92 2.80 -10.83
CA ALA A 25 1.63 1.39 -10.50
C ALA A 25 0.58 1.30 -9.37
N ALA A 26 0.65 2.16 -8.36
CA ALA A 26 -0.36 2.24 -7.30
C ALA A 26 -1.76 2.56 -7.89
N GLY A 27 -1.82 3.38 -8.93
CA GLY A 27 -3.06 3.66 -9.66
C GLY A 27 -3.72 2.41 -10.26
N LEU A 28 -2.92 1.40 -10.65
CA LEU A 28 -3.45 0.14 -11.22
C LEU A 28 -4.16 -0.74 -10.17
N ILE A 29 -3.82 -0.62 -8.91
CA ILE A 29 -4.41 -1.40 -7.81
C ILE A 29 -5.51 -0.65 -7.05
N GLY A 30 -5.84 0.57 -7.47
CA GLY A 30 -6.91 1.37 -6.86
C GLY A 30 -6.43 2.65 -6.16
N GLY A 31 -5.15 2.95 -6.19
CA GLY A 31 -4.58 4.19 -5.67
C GLY A 31 -3.60 4.02 -4.52
N LEU A 32 -2.96 5.13 -4.13
CA LEU A 32 -1.93 5.17 -3.08
C LEU A 32 -2.44 4.70 -1.71
N GLY A 33 -3.73 4.87 -1.41
CA GLY A 33 -4.34 4.41 -0.16
C GLY A 33 -4.34 2.88 0.03
N LEU A 34 -4.02 2.13 -1.03
CA LEU A 34 -3.92 0.67 -1.01
C LEU A 34 -2.48 0.17 -1.21
N ALA A 35 -1.54 1.06 -1.47
CA ALA A 35 -0.16 0.71 -1.78
C ALA A 35 0.72 0.68 -0.52
N PRO A 36 1.17 -0.51 -0.08
CA PRO A 36 2.20 -0.60 0.95
C PRO A 36 3.56 -0.24 0.40
N SER A 37 4.47 0.18 1.27
CA SER A 37 5.85 0.46 0.93
C SER A 37 6.81 -0.13 1.95
N GLY A 38 7.96 -0.59 1.46
CA GLY A 38 9.09 -1.04 2.27
C GLY A 38 10.39 -0.72 1.57
N CYS A 39 11.34 -0.16 2.31
CA CYS A 39 12.69 0.12 1.85
C CYS A 39 13.66 -0.78 2.60
N PHE A 40 14.46 -1.53 1.84
CA PHE A 40 15.32 -2.59 2.36
C PHE A 40 16.78 -2.21 2.14
N GLY A 41 17.55 -2.18 3.20
CA GLY A 41 18.99 -2.06 3.20
C GLY A 41 19.67 -3.37 3.60
N ASP A 42 21.00 -3.34 3.72
CA ASP A 42 21.76 -4.54 4.08
C ASP A 42 21.49 -4.98 5.54
N ASP A 43 21.39 -4.02 6.46
CA ASP A 43 21.22 -4.29 7.89
C ASP A 43 19.85 -3.94 8.44
N TYR A 44 19.14 -3.01 7.79
CA TYR A 44 17.89 -2.43 8.26
C TYR A 44 16.86 -2.31 7.14
N ALA A 45 15.60 -2.32 7.55
CA ALA A 45 14.49 -1.98 6.68
C ALA A 45 13.54 -1.01 7.39
N TYR A 46 12.81 -0.19 6.64
CA TYR A 46 11.69 0.56 7.17
C TYR A 46 10.45 0.39 6.30
N PHE A 47 9.30 0.57 6.91
CA PHE A 47 8.01 0.33 6.29
C PHE A 47 7.09 1.51 6.54
N GLU A 48 6.44 1.98 5.49
CA GLU A 48 5.54 3.12 5.57
C GLU A 48 4.41 2.97 4.53
N SER A 49 3.37 3.77 4.64
CA SER A 49 2.42 3.91 3.55
C SER A 49 3.01 4.82 2.46
N ALA A 50 2.76 4.52 1.20
CA ALA A 50 3.22 5.34 0.09
C ALA A 50 2.54 6.73 0.04
N HIS A 51 1.35 6.86 0.64
CA HIS A 51 0.60 8.12 0.69
C HIS A 51 1.14 9.10 1.75
N GLY A 52 0.85 10.40 1.57
CA GLY A 52 1.17 11.45 2.52
C GLY A 52 0.23 11.51 3.74
N THR A 53 0.33 12.59 4.51
CA THR A 53 -0.37 12.75 5.79
C THR A 53 -1.82 13.25 5.68
N ALA A 54 -2.24 13.75 4.52
CA ALA A 54 -3.57 14.28 4.26
C ALA A 54 -4.11 15.20 5.39
N PRO A 55 -3.43 16.32 5.68
CA PRO A 55 -3.74 17.14 6.84
C PRO A 55 -5.17 17.71 6.82
N ASP A 56 -5.75 17.91 5.63
CA ASP A 56 -7.09 18.47 5.46
C ASP A 56 -8.20 17.57 6.01
N ILE A 57 -7.94 16.28 6.13
CA ILE A 57 -8.91 15.28 6.61
C ILE A 57 -8.45 14.59 7.90
N ALA A 58 -7.38 15.10 8.51
CA ALA A 58 -6.88 14.59 9.78
C ALA A 58 -7.94 14.72 10.88
N GLY A 59 -8.15 13.67 11.66
CA GLY A 59 -9.12 13.63 12.73
C GLY A 59 -10.58 13.37 12.32
N LEU A 60 -10.88 13.32 11.02
CA LEU A 60 -12.24 13.05 10.54
C LEU A 60 -12.63 11.55 10.55
N GLY A 61 -11.66 10.66 10.74
CA GLY A 61 -11.89 9.22 10.79
C GLY A 61 -12.35 8.60 9.46
N ILE A 62 -12.05 9.24 8.33
CA ILE A 62 -12.52 8.83 6.99
C ILE A 62 -11.42 8.19 6.13
N ILE A 63 -10.16 8.21 6.58
CA ILE A 63 -9.04 7.62 5.84
C ILE A 63 -9.11 6.09 5.90
N ASN A 64 -8.95 5.48 4.73
CA ASN A 64 -8.78 4.03 4.63
C ASN A 64 -7.36 3.62 5.07
N PRO A 65 -7.20 2.84 6.16
CA PRO A 65 -5.89 2.50 6.71
C PRO A 65 -5.20 1.31 6.01
N THR A 66 -5.74 0.81 4.90
CA THR A 66 -5.28 -0.43 4.26
C THR A 66 -3.80 -0.39 3.89
N ALA A 67 -3.30 0.72 3.31
CA ALA A 67 -1.89 0.84 2.94
C ALA A 67 -0.96 0.66 4.15
N THR A 68 -1.27 1.31 5.27
CA THR A 68 -0.49 1.21 6.51
C THR A 68 -0.53 -0.20 7.10
N LEU A 69 -1.71 -0.83 7.11
CA LEU A 69 -1.86 -2.22 7.59
C LEU A 69 -1.10 -3.21 6.72
N LEU A 70 -1.11 -3.04 5.40
CA LEU A 70 -0.33 -3.87 4.49
C LEU A 70 1.17 -3.64 4.65
N SER A 71 1.62 -2.40 4.91
CA SER A 71 3.02 -2.11 5.22
C SER A 71 3.45 -2.77 6.53
N ALA A 72 2.58 -2.79 7.55
CA ALA A 72 2.82 -3.54 8.79
C ALA A 72 2.91 -5.05 8.53
N ALA A 73 2.08 -5.60 7.64
CA ALA A 73 2.19 -7.01 7.26
C ALA A 73 3.50 -7.32 6.54
N MET A 74 3.99 -6.42 5.67
CA MET A 74 5.32 -6.55 5.06
C MET A 74 6.44 -6.54 6.10
N MET A 75 6.34 -5.66 7.10
CA MET A 75 7.29 -5.62 8.21
C MET A 75 7.31 -6.94 8.98
N LEU A 76 6.16 -7.52 9.26
CA LEU A 76 6.06 -8.81 9.94
C LEU A 76 6.66 -9.95 9.10
N ASP A 77 6.47 -9.95 7.79
CA ASP A 77 7.15 -10.91 6.91
C ASP A 77 8.68 -10.76 6.95
N TYR A 78 9.16 -9.52 6.98
CA TYR A 78 10.60 -9.24 7.10
C TYR A 78 11.19 -9.74 8.43
N LEU A 79 10.38 -9.76 9.49
CA LEU A 79 10.74 -10.26 10.82
C LEU A 79 10.47 -11.77 11.00
N ASP A 80 10.18 -12.49 9.93
CA ASP A 80 9.82 -13.92 9.94
C ASP A 80 8.52 -14.26 10.70
N GLU A 81 7.69 -13.24 10.99
CA GLU A 81 6.37 -13.38 11.63
C GLU A 81 5.24 -13.60 10.60
N THR A 82 5.44 -14.55 9.70
CA THR A 82 4.56 -14.77 8.53
C THR A 82 3.12 -15.13 8.90
N LEU A 83 2.92 -15.82 10.03
CA LEU A 83 1.56 -16.16 10.51
C LEU A 83 0.79 -14.89 10.91
N ALA A 84 1.45 -13.94 11.57
CA ALA A 84 0.84 -12.68 11.95
C ALA A 84 0.56 -11.81 10.72
N ALA A 85 1.50 -11.74 9.77
CA ALA A 85 1.31 -11.06 8.49
C ALA A 85 0.10 -11.62 7.72
N GLY A 86 -0.01 -12.95 7.64
CA GLY A 86 -1.13 -13.63 7.00
C GLY A 86 -2.47 -13.30 7.64
N LYS A 87 -2.55 -13.22 8.96
CA LYS A 87 -3.77 -12.84 9.68
C LYS A 87 -4.22 -11.41 9.34
N ILE A 88 -3.27 -10.47 9.26
CA ILE A 88 -3.60 -9.08 8.86
C ILE A 88 -4.18 -9.06 7.45
N ARG A 89 -3.54 -9.72 6.49
CA ARG A 89 -4.03 -9.76 5.10
C ARG A 89 -5.41 -10.40 5.00
N SER A 90 -5.62 -11.53 5.68
CA SER A 90 -6.92 -12.20 5.70
C SER A 90 -8.01 -11.34 6.33
N ALA A 91 -7.70 -10.61 7.40
CA ALA A 91 -8.66 -9.70 8.03
C ALA A 91 -9.04 -8.54 7.09
N ILE A 92 -8.07 -7.97 6.36
CA ILE A 92 -8.33 -6.94 5.35
C ILE A 92 -9.26 -7.48 4.25
N GLU A 93 -8.95 -8.67 3.70
CA GLU A 93 -9.82 -9.30 2.70
C GLU A 93 -11.23 -9.53 3.20
N GLU A 94 -11.39 -9.99 4.43
CA GLU A 94 -12.69 -10.24 5.06
C GLU A 94 -13.50 -8.95 5.16
N VAL A 95 -12.88 -7.85 5.62
CA VAL A 95 -13.53 -6.54 5.71
C VAL A 95 -13.97 -6.05 4.34
N TYR A 96 -13.14 -6.18 3.31
CA TYR A 96 -13.52 -5.80 1.94
C TYR A 96 -14.63 -6.68 1.38
N ARG A 97 -14.57 -7.99 1.61
CA ARG A 97 -15.58 -8.94 1.14
C ARG A 97 -16.95 -8.69 1.81
N SER A 98 -16.95 -8.32 3.07
CA SER A 98 -18.17 -8.02 3.82
C SER A 98 -18.72 -6.61 3.57
N CYS A 99 -18.07 -5.80 2.72
CA CYS A 99 -18.45 -4.42 2.42
C CYS A 99 -18.57 -3.52 3.68
N LEU A 100 -17.80 -3.82 4.73
CA LEU A 100 -17.80 -3.04 5.97
C LEU A 100 -16.99 -1.74 5.85
N LEU A 101 -16.12 -1.62 4.85
CA LEU A 101 -15.43 -0.37 4.56
C LEU A 101 -16.31 0.52 3.68
N TYR A 102 -16.75 1.62 4.27
CA TYR A 102 -17.24 2.74 3.49
C TYR A 102 -16.01 3.46 2.90
N THR A 103 -15.78 3.23 1.63
CA THR A 103 -14.80 4.04 0.91
C THR A 103 -15.43 5.39 0.64
N SER A 104 -14.79 6.48 1.09
CA SER A 104 -15.22 7.82 0.67
C SER A 104 -15.27 7.88 -0.87
N PRO A 105 -16.20 8.65 -1.45
CA PRO A 105 -16.20 8.85 -2.89
C PRO A 105 -14.81 9.22 -3.39
N SER A 106 -14.39 8.62 -4.50
CA SER A 106 -13.15 8.99 -5.15
C SER A 106 -13.17 10.51 -5.41
N PRO A 107 -12.05 11.23 -5.27
CA PRO A 107 -11.98 12.64 -5.65
C PRO A 107 -12.36 12.92 -7.10
N ARG A 108 -12.66 11.88 -7.88
CA ARG A 108 -13.12 11.95 -9.28
C ARG A 108 -14.64 11.78 -9.43
N ASP A 109 -15.32 11.47 -8.35
CA ASP A 109 -16.77 11.38 -8.31
C ASP A 109 -17.36 12.70 -7.77
#